data_abd9562419ce48946481de5ce43a0fcc
#
_entry.id   abd9562419ce48946481de5ce43a0fcc
#
_cell.length_a   1.000
_cell.length_b   1.000
_cell.length_c   1.000
_cell.angle_alpha   90.00
_cell.angle_beta   90.00
_cell.angle_gamma   90.00
#
_symmetry.space_group_name_H-M   'P 1'
#
loop_
_entity.id
_entity.type
_entity.pdbx_description
1 polymer ?
#
loop_
_entity_poly.entity_id
_entity_poly.type
_entity_poly.pdbx_seq_one_letter_code
_entity_poly.pdbx_strand_id
1 'polypeptide(L)'
;MIDQAGIRIAQGQAIACERIEGVNDNMAKSHYHDFYELYYLESGARYHIIQDSVFPISAGQLVIFTPYVMHHSYGAEDVPFKRIVLYFRSSEVQSPELMEALDAGGGVYTADARNRYSIHQLMELILREEDGDSPFKEEYMHSLLNVLLVNIFRQGLKPLQHEKKTLVGQVIDYIHKNYNEDITLELLSRRFYVSPYYLCREFKRCTNRTIIQYINVTRIMNAQRKIMETDKSITEIGNLTGFSNITHFNRVFKQYAGLTPSQYRKLSKKASIPSP
;
A
#
# COMPACT_ATOMS: atom_id res chain seq x y z
N MET A 1 0.51 -5.10 13.53
CA MET A 1 -0.86 -5.64 13.75
C MET A 1 -1.65 -5.37 12.48
N ILE A 2 -2.54 -6.25 12.04
CA ILE A 2 -3.53 -5.91 11.00
C ILE A 2 -4.61 -5.12 11.73
N ASP A 3 -4.90 -3.91 11.27
CA ASP A 3 -5.94 -3.07 11.85
C ASP A 3 -7.34 -3.60 11.51
N GLN A 4 -8.34 -3.21 12.29
CA GLN A 4 -9.72 -3.68 12.12
C GLN A 4 -10.35 -3.14 10.84
N ALA A 5 -10.01 -1.91 10.42
CA ALA A 5 -10.46 -1.35 9.16
C ALA A 5 -9.96 -2.18 7.96
N GLY A 6 -8.70 -2.64 7.99
CA GLY A 6 -8.14 -3.54 6.98
C GLY A 6 -8.85 -4.90 6.93
N ILE A 7 -9.32 -5.42 8.08
CA ILE A 7 -10.13 -6.64 8.10
C ILE A 7 -11.50 -6.39 7.47
N ARG A 8 -12.18 -5.30 7.82
CA ARG A 8 -13.52 -4.96 7.30
C ARG A 8 -13.52 -4.78 5.78
N ILE A 9 -12.55 -4.06 5.22
CA ILE A 9 -12.49 -3.88 3.77
C ILE A 9 -12.16 -5.19 3.04
N ALA A 10 -11.32 -6.06 3.64
CA ALA A 10 -11.05 -7.39 3.10
C ALA A 10 -12.29 -8.30 3.14
N GLN A 11 -13.23 -8.06 4.05
CA GLN A 11 -14.52 -8.75 4.16
C GLN A 11 -15.59 -8.20 3.20
N GLY A 12 -15.28 -7.15 2.43
CA GLY A 12 -16.15 -6.62 1.39
C GLY A 12 -16.78 -5.25 1.69
N GLN A 13 -16.48 -4.65 2.85
CA GLN A 13 -16.88 -3.26 3.11
C GLN A 13 -16.26 -2.34 2.06
N ALA A 14 -17.00 -1.33 1.59
CA ALA A 14 -16.55 -0.45 0.52
C ALA A 14 -15.61 0.67 1.02
N ILE A 15 -15.89 1.19 2.22
CA ILE A 15 -15.09 2.20 2.94
C ILE A 15 -14.93 1.72 4.38
N ALA A 16 -13.73 1.77 4.94
CA ALA A 16 -13.45 1.41 6.33
C ALA A 16 -12.44 2.38 6.95
N CYS A 17 -12.68 2.84 8.17
CA CYS A 17 -11.84 3.80 8.85
C CYS A 17 -11.54 3.36 10.29
N GLU A 18 -10.33 3.67 10.77
CA GLU A 18 -9.94 3.36 12.15
C GLU A 18 -8.90 4.35 12.67
N ARG A 19 -9.00 4.69 13.94
CA ARG A 19 -7.95 5.41 14.67
C ARG A 19 -7.08 4.44 15.44
N ILE A 20 -5.77 4.55 15.29
CA ILE A 20 -4.79 3.65 15.92
C ILE A 20 -3.80 4.49 16.73
N GLU A 21 -3.63 4.11 17.98
CA GLU A 21 -2.62 4.67 18.88
C GLU A 21 -1.67 3.56 19.33
N GLY A 22 -0.39 3.88 19.47
CA GLY A 22 0.57 2.87 19.91
C GLY A 22 1.97 3.43 20.13
N VAL A 23 2.79 2.55 20.70
CA VAL A 23 4.24 2.71 20.83
C VAL A 23 4.88 1.45 20.27
N ASN A 24 5.89 1.58 19.45
CA ASN A 24 6.57 0.42 18.82
C ASN A 24 5.66 -0.50 17.97
N ASP A 25 4.44 -0.04 17.62
CA ASP A 25 3.54 -0.80 16.73
C ASP A 25 3.98 -0.62 15.28
N ASN A 26 5.01 -1.36 14.90
CA ASN A 26 5.50 -1.38 13.53
C ASN A 26 4.71 -2.39 12.72
N MET A 27 4.49 -2.09 11.45
CA MET A 27 3.93 -3.08 10.54
C MET A 27 4.76 -4.35 10.58
N ALA A 28 4.10 -5.50 10.72
CA ALA A 28 4.80 -6.77 10.85
C ALA A 28 5.67 -7.10 9.63
N LYS A 29 5.25 -6.66 8.44
CA LYS A 29 5.97 -6.90 7.16
C LYS A 29 5.52 -5.88 6.12
N SER A 30 6.38 -5.56 5.15
CA SER A 30 5.98 -4.87 3.93
C SER A 30 4.83 -5.62 3.27
N HIS A 31 3.77 -4.91 2.87
CA HIS A 31 2.59 -5.50 2.28
C HIS A 31 2.03 -4.60 1.16
N TYR A 32 1.03 -5.08 0.50
CA TYR A 32 0.22 -4.39 -0.49
C TYR A 32 -1.22 -4.91 -0.40
N HIS A 33 -2.13 -4.17 -0.96
CA HIS A 33 -3.55 -4.52 -1.04
C HIS A 33 -4.15 -4.02 -2.36
N ASP A 34 -5.38 -4.41 -2.67
CA ASP A 34 -6.10 -4.10 -3.92
C ASP A 34 -7.07 -2.92 -3.78
N PHE A 35 -6.96 -2.16 -2.70
CA PHE A 35 -7.75 -0.96 -2.39
C PHE A 35 -6.83 0.22 -2.08
N TYR A 36 -7.38 1.42 -2.01
CA TYR A 36 -6.67 2.65 -1.61
C TYR A 36 -6.57 2.73 -0.10
N GLU A 37 -5.44 3.25 0.38
CA GLU A 37 -5.24 3.63 1.78
C GLU A 37 -4.87 5.09 1.87
N LEU A 38 -5.56 5.83 2.71
CA LEU A 38 -5.20 7.16 3.13
C LEU A 38 -4.78 7.10 4.59
N TYR A 39 -3.52 7.39 4.85
CA TYR A 39 -2.91 7.39 6.16
C TYR A 39 -2.69 8.82 6.63
N TYR A 40 -3.25 9.21 7.75
CA TYR A 40 -3.08 10.53 8.35
C TYR A 40 -2.42 10.42 9.72
N LEU A 41 -1.25 11.04 9.92
CA LEU A 41 -0.56 11.04 11.21
C LEU A 41 -1.04 12.22 12.06
N GLU A 42 -1.77 11.94 13.13
CA GLU A 42 -2.28 12.97 14.04
C GLU A 42 -1.18 13.45 15.00
N SER A 43 -0.37 12.54 15.53
CA SER A 43 0.75 12.86 16.44
C SER A 43 1.89 11.86 16.30
N GLY A 44 3.08 12.26 16.78
CA GLY A 44 4.29 11.45 16.71
C GLY A 44 5.06 11.63 15.40
N ALA A 45 5.97 10.69 15.14
CA ALA A 45 6.77 10.63 13.92
C ALA A 45 6.92 9.18 13.48
N ARG A 46 6.88 8.94 12.18
CA ARG A 46 7.01 7.61 11.59
C ARG A 46 7.82 7.65 10.30
N TYR A 47 8.20 6.49 9.82
CA TYR A 47 8.82 6.31 8.53
C TYR A 47 7.94 5.42 7.67
N HIS A 48 7.73 5.80 6.42
CA HIS A 48 7.10 4.97 5.42
C HIS A 48 8.09 4.63 4.33
N ILE A 49 8.15 3.35 3.99
CA ILE A 49 8.78 2.88 2.76
C ILE A 49 7.65 2.76 1.75
N ILE A 50 7.73 3.54 0.68
CA ILE A 50 6.79 3.51 -0.43
C ILE A 50 7.61 3.20 -1.67
N GLN A 51 7.32 2.05 -2.29
CA GLN A 51 8.12 1.55 -3.42
C GLN A 51 9.63 1.50 -3.09
N ASP A 52 10.40 2.47 -3.58
CA ASP A 52 11.86 2.55 -3.49
C ASP A 52 12.37 3.65 -2.54
N SER A 53 11.46 4.38 -1.90
CA SER A 53 11.80 5.58 -1.13
C SER A 53 11.35 5.48 0.32
N VAL A 54 12.19 6.00 1.21
CA VAL A 54 11.88 6.10 2.65
C VAL A 54 11.50 7.55 2.96
N PHE A 55 10.30 7.74 3.46
CA PHE A 55 9.75 9.04 3.82
C PHE A 55 9.63 9.17 5.33
N PRO A 56 10.30 10.15 5.95
CA PRO A 56 9.97 10.56 7.31
C PRO A 56 8.62 11.27 7.30
N ILE A 57 7.71 10.84 8.17
CA ILE A 57 6.36 11.38 8.29
C ILE A 57 6.20 12.01 9.67
N SER A 58 5.72 13.23 9.68
CA SER A 58 5.46 14.04 10.88
C SER A 58 3.97 14.29 11.07
N ALA A 59 3.58 14.69 12.28
CA ALA A 59 2.20 15.01 12.61
C ALA A 59 1.58 16.04 11.62
N GLY A 60 0.37 15.78 11.17
CA GLY A 60 -0.36 16.58 10.20
C GLY A 60 -0.04 16.26 8.73
N GLN A 61 0.86 15.31 8.47
CA GLN A 61 1.09 14.81 7.12
C GLN A 61 0.18 13.63 6.80
N LEU A 62 -0.13 13.51 5.53
CA LEU A 62 -0.97 12.47 5.00
C LEU A 62 -0.21 11.67 3.93
N VAL A 63 -0.49 10.39 3.82
CA VAL A 63 0.07 9.49 2.81
C VAL A 63 -1.06 8.83 2.05
N ILE A 64 -0.96 8.79 0.73
CA ILE A 64 -1.87 8.04 -0.13
C ILE A 64 -1.12 6.84 -0.69
N PHE A 65 -1.63 5.64 -0.42
CA PHE A 65 -1.17 4.41 -1.04
C PHE A 65 -2.22 3.97 -2.07
N THR A 66 -1.77 3.88 -3.32
CA THR A 66 -2.59 3.36 -4.41
C THR A 66 -2.57 1.83 -4.38
N PRO A 67 -3.58 1.15 -4.97
CA PRO A 67 -3.62 -0.30 -5.05
C PRO A 67 -2.33 -0.90 -5.63
N TYR A 68 -1.95 -2.06 -5.09
CA TYR A 68 -0.77 -2.83 -5.53
C TYR A 68 0.58 -2.10 -5.35
N VAL A 69 0.64 -1.04 -4.54
CA VAL A 69 1.90 -0.41 -4.15
C VAL A 69 2.43 -1.05 -2.88
N MET A 70 3.65 -1.60 -2.96
CA MET A 70 4.33 -2.15 -1.80
C MET A 70 4.69 -1.03 -0.83
N HIS A 71 4.26 -1.17 0.42
CA HIS A 71 4.56 -0.19 1.46
C HIS A 71 4.82 -0.85 2.82
N HIS A 72 5.47 -0.11 3.69
CA HIS A 72 5.80 -0.50 5.05
C HIS A 72 5.91 0.73 5.94
N SER A 73 5.33 0.66 7.15
CA SER A 73 5.43 1.73 8.15
C SER A 73 6.16 1.25 9.40
N TYR A 74 7.11 2.04 9.87
CA TYR A 74 7.79 1.79 11.13
C TYR A 74 8.05 3.10 11.89
N GLY A 75 8.16 3.04 13.21
CA GLY A 75 8.50 4.16 14.06
C GLY A 75 9.92 4.05 14.61
N ALA A 76 10.41 5.14 15.19
CA ALA A 76 11.54 5.08 16.10
C ALA A 76 11.13 4.35 17.38
N GLU A 77 12.10 3.71 18.04
CA GLU A 77 11.88 3.00 19.30
C GLU A 77 11.36 3.96 20.37
N ASP A 78 10.32 3.53 21.08
CA ASP A 78 9.66 4.25 22.18
C ASP A 78 9.02 5.61 21.82
N VAL A 79 8.81 5.90 20.54
CA VAL A 79 8.10 7.10 20.11
C VAL A 79 6.60 6.79 19.95
N PRO A 80 5.70 7.38 20.78
CA PRO A 80 4.27 7.20 20.66
C PRO A 80 3.76 7.88 19.39
N PHE A 81 2.72 7.30 18.81
CA PHE A 81 2.05 7.86 17.66
C PHE A 81 0.53 7.69 17.73
N LYS A 82 -0.17 8.54 16.99
CA LYS A 82 -1.60 8.45 16.75
C LYS A 82 -1.87 8.70 15.28
N ARG A 83 -2.62 7.83 14.64
CA ARG A 83 -2.94 7.90 13.21
C ARG A 83 -4.39 7.56 12.93
N ILE A 84 -4.90 8.05 11.82
CA ILE A 84 -6.14 7.59 11.20
C ILE A 84 -5.78 6.88 9.91
N VAL A 85 -6.35 5.71 9.67
CA VAL A 85 -6.30 5.00 8.39
C VAL A 85 -7.70 4.95 7.79
N LEU A 86 -7.80 5.24 6.51
CA LEU A 86 -9.03 5.19 5.74
C LEU A 86 -8.77 4.34 4.49
N TYR A 87 -9.45 3.22 4.40
CA TYR A 87 -9.41 2.32 3.26
C TYR A 87 -10.67 2.47 2.42
N PHE A 88 -10.54 2.45 1.11
CA PHE A 88 -11.69 2.55 0.21
C PHE A 88 -11.40 1.89 -1.15
N ARG A 89 -12.47 1.44 -1.81
CA ARG A 89 -12.39 0.86 -3.14
C ARG A 89 -12.52 1.94 -4.21
N SER A 90 -12.03 1.66 -5.43
CA SER A 90 -12.14 2.56 -6.58
C SER A 90 -13.59 2.89 -6.94
N SER A 91 -14.54 1.97 -6.69
CA SER A 91 -15.98 2.19 -6.89
C SER A 91 -16.55 3.37 -6.10
N GLU A 92 -15.87 3.77 -5.01
CA GLU A 92 -16.33 4.83 -4.13
C GLU A 92 -15.89 6.24 -4.59
N VAL A 93 -15.09 6.34 -5.64
CA VAL A 93 -14.63 7.62 -6.19
C VAL A 93 -15.58 8.08 -7.30
N GLN A 94 -16.18 9.28 -7.13
CA GLN A 94 -17.31 9.74 -7.95
C GLN A 94 -16.95 10.12 -9.39
N SER A 95 -15.79 10.71 -9.63
CA SER A 95 -15.46 11.21 -10.97
C SER A 95 -14.20 10.55 -11.54
N PRO A 96 -14.14 10.36 -12.88
CA PRO A 96 -12.96 9.88 -13.56
C PRO A 96 -11.74 10.78 -13.33
N GLU A 97 -11.92 12.10 -13.29
CA GLU A 97 -10.85 13.07 -13.08
C GLU A 97 -10.27 12.95 -11.66
N LEU A 98 -11.12 12.72 -10.67
CA LEU A 98 -10.69 12.49 -9.29
C LEU A 98 -9.96 11.16 -9.16
N MET A 99 -10.40 10.13 -9.90
CA MET A 99 -9.73 8.84 -9.97
C MET A 99 -8.35 8.97 -10.61
N GLU A 100 -8.22 9.69 -11.73
CA GLU A 100 -6.94 9.93 -12.38
C GLU A 100 -5.97 10.69 -11.46
N ALA A 101 -6.47 11.72 -10.76
CA ALA A 101 -5.68 12.45 -9.77
C ALA A 101 -5.22 11.56 -8.61
N LEU A 102 -6.07 10.65 -8.15
CA LEU A 102 -5.77 9.69 -7.08
C LEU A 102 -4.71 8.68 -7.51
N ASP A 103 -4.84 8.11 -8.71
CA ASP A 103 -3.88 7.14 -9.27
C ASP A 103 -2.49 7.75 -9.51
N ALA A 104 -2.46 8.99 -9.99
CA ALA A 104 -1.22 9.75 -10.16
C ALA A 104 -0.64 10.29 -8.84
N GLY A 105 -1.47 10.38 -7.79
CA GLY A 105 -1.21 11.08 -6.54
C GLY A 105 -0.69 10.20 -5.41
N GLY A 106 -0.19 8.99 -5.66
CA GLY A 106 0.43 8.18 -4.60
C GLY A 106 1.65 8.87 -3.98
N GLY A 107 1.73 8.89 -2.64
CA GLY A 107 2.87 9.49 -1.94
C GLY A 107 2.51 10.30 -0.70
N VAL A 108 3.46 11.09 -0.21
CA VAL A 108 3.37 11.87 1.03
C VAL A 108 2.99 13.31 0.74
N TYR A 109 2.02 13.84 1.49
CA TYR A 109 1.51 15.19 1.35
C TYR A 109 1.68 15.99 2.62
N THR A 110 2.06 17.26 2.46
CA THR A 110 2.08 18.24 3.56
C THR A 110 1.07 19.32 3.25
N ALA A 111 0.06 19.43 4.10
CA ALA A 111 -0.92 20.51 4.02
C ALA A 111 -0.51 21.70 4.89
N ASP A 112 -0.86 22.92 4.48
CA ASP A 112 -0.76 24.08 5.35
C ASP A 112 -1.73 23.99 6.55
N ALA A 113 -1.64 24.89 7.51
CA ALA A 113 -2.41 24.82 8.76
C ALA A 113 -3.92 24.79 8.54
N ARG A 114 -4.44 25.58 7.58
CA ARG A 114 -5.88 25.66 7.27
C ARG A 114 -6.36 24.35 6.64
N ASN A 115 -5.63 23.86 5.68
CA ASN A 115 -5.95 22.65 4.93
C ASN A 115 -5.82 21.40 5.80
N ARG A 116 -4.83 21.34 6.67
CA ARG A 116 -4.66 20.31 7.69
C ARG A 116 -5.86 20.24 8.62
N TYR A 117 -6.36 21.40 9.08
CA TYR A 117 -7.57 21.44 9.91
C TYR A 117 -8.79 20.87 9.17
N SER A 118 -9.02 21.27 7.91
CA SER A 118 -10.14 20.78 7.11
C SER A 118 -10.05 19.26 6.85
N ILE A 119 -8.86 18.75 6.52
CA ILE A 119 -8.61 17.31 6.33
C ILE A 119 -8.91 16.56 7.63
N HIS A 120 -8.36 17.04 8.75
CA HIS A 120 -8.58 16.41 10.06
C HIS A 120 -10.06 16.37 10.44
N GLN A 121 -10.81 17.46 10.24
CA GLN A 121 -12.26 17.50 10.53
C GLN A 121 -13.05 16.48 9.68
N LEU A 122 -12.72 16.34 8.40
CA LEU A 122 -13.36 15.34 7.53
C LEU A 122 -13.04 13.91 7.97
N MET A 123 -11.80 13.63 8.35
CA MET A 123 -11.40 12.33 8.91
C MET A 123 -12.12 12.01 10.22
N GLU A 124 -12.31 13.02 11.09
CA GLU A 124 -13.10 12.87 12.33
C GLU A 124 -14.58 12.55 12.06
N LEU A 125 -15.18 13.19 11.03
CA LEU A 125 -16.57 12.89 10.67
C LEU A 125 -16.70 11.46 10.14
N ILE A 126 -15.75 11.00 9.29
CA ILE A 126 -15.73 9.63 8.79
C ILE A 126 -15.59 8.62 9.94
N LEU A 127 -14.68 8.88 10.90
CA LEU A 127 -14.51 8.00 12.07
C LEU A 127 -15.76 7.89 12.91
N ARG A 128 -16.45 9.00 13.17
CA ARG A 128 -17.69 9.00 13.95
C ARG A 128 -18.80 8.22 13.26
N GLU A 129 -18.89 8.35 11.94
CA GLU A 129 -19.88 7.63 11.16
C GLU A 129 -19.56 6.15 11.08
N GLU A 130 -18.28 5.76 11.03
CA GLU A 130 -17.84 4.35 11.05
C GLU A 130 -18.38 3.63 12.30
N ASP A 131 -18.29 4.26 13.44
CA ASP A 131 -18.74 3.71 14.73
C ASP A 131 -20.27 3.84 14.95
N GLY A 132 -20.95 4.63 14.11
CA GLY A 132 -22.38 4.89 14.20
C GLY A 132 -23.23 3.83 13.48
N ASP A 133 -24.53 3.87 13.74
CA ASP A 133 -25.58 3.08 13.05
C ASP A 133 -26.72 4.01 12.57
N SER A 134 -26.35 5.12 11.95
CA SER A 134 -27.29 6.14 11.49
C SER A 134 -27.92 5.74 10.15
N PRO A 135 -29.16 6.19 9.86
CA PRO A 135 -29.73 6.06 8.51
C PRO A 135 -28.82 6.73 7.46
N PHE A 136 -28.72 6.12 6.28
CA PHE A 136 -27.90 6.61 5.17
C PHE A 136 -26.39 6.66 5.46
N LYS A 137 -25.90 5.81 6.35
CA LYS A 137 -24.48 5.71 6.72
C LYS A 137 -23.57 5.54 5.50
N GLU A 138 -23.92 4.61 4.59
CA GLU A 138 -23.10 4.32 3.40
C GLU A 138 -23.03 5.53 2.47
N GLU A 139 -24.15 6.20 2.18
CA GLU A 139 -24.21 7.40 1.36
C GLU A 139 -23.46 8.57 1.98
N TYR A 140 -23.53 8.69 3.30
CA TYR A 140 -22.83 9.75 4.03
C TYR A 140 -21.33 9.52 4.02
N MET A 141 -20.87 8.29 4.29
CA MET A 141 -19.46 7.89 4.21
C MET A 141 -18.90 8.11 2.80
N HIS A 142 -19.63 7.72 1.76
CA HIS A 142 -19.28 7.94 0.37
C HIS A 142 -19.14 9.45 0.05
N SER A 143 -20.08 10.27 0.52
CA SER A 143 -20.04 11.72 0.31
C SER A 143 -18.84 12.34 1.01
N LEU A 144 -18.58 11.99 2.28
CA LEU A 144 -17.44 12.49 3.05
C LEU A 144 -16.10 12.10 2.43
N LEU A 145 -15.96 10.86 1.95
CA LEU A 145 -14.76 10.41 1.23
C LEU A 145 -14.49 11.31 0.02
N ASN A 146 -15.50 11.54 -0.82
CA ASN A 146 -15.32 12.33 -2.04
C ASN A 146 -15.03 13.81 -1.73
N VAL A 147 -15.66 14.39 -0.71
CA VAL A 147 -15.31 15.73 -0.22
C VAL A 147 -13.86 15.79 0.28
N LEU A 148 -13.41 14.76 1.02
CA LEU A 148 -12.02 14.68 1.50
C LEU A 148 -11.03 14.63 0.33
N LEU A 149 -11.25 13.74 -0.65
CA LEU A 149 -10.39 13.62 -1.83
C LEU A 149 -10.34 14.92 -2.64
N VAL A 150 -11.51 15.54 -2.89
CA VAL A 150 -11.57 16.85 -3.54
C VAL A 150 -10.78 17.91 -2.76
N ASN A 151 -10.87 17.95 -1.43
CA ASN A 151 -10.08 18.87 -0.62
C ASN A 151 -8.58 18.66 -0.76
N ILE A 152 -8.12 17.41 -0.82
CA ILE A 152 -6.70 17.07 -0.98
C ILE A 152 -6.19 17.57 -2.34
N PHE A 153 -6.87 17.22 -3.44
CA PHE A 153 -6.38 17.50 -4.79
C PHE A 153 -6.67 18.93 -5.28
N ARG A 154 -7.79 19.51 -4.90
CA ARG A 154 -8.18 20.89 -5.28
C ARG A 154 -7.15 21.93 -4.83
N GLN A 155 -6.42 21.67 -3.78
CA GLN A 155 -5.43 22.60 -3.23
C GLN A 155 -4.08 22.55 -3.97
N GLY A 156 -3.97 21.73 -5.00
CA GLY A 156 -2.72 21.54 -5.74
C GLY A 156 -1.59 20.97 -4.88
N LEU A 157 -1.94 20.28 -3.79
CA LEU A 157 -0.96 19.56 -3.00
C LEU A 157 -0.26 18.54 -3.89
N LYS A 158 1.06 18.63 -3.94
CA LYS A 158 1.89 17.66 -4.67
C LYS A 158 2.55 16.72 -3.68
N PRO A 159 2.68 15.44 -4.02
CA PRO A 159 3.43 14.52 -3.18
C PRO A 159 4.88 15.02 -3.05
N LEU A 160 5.43 14.86 -1.85
CA LEU A 160 6.84 15.18 -1.57
C LEU A 160 7.74 14.35 -2.50
N GLN A 161 8.60 15.03 -3.24
CA GLN A 161 9.66 14.37 -3.99
C GLN A 161 10.81 14.05 -3.03
N HIS A 162 11.27 12.81 -3.04
CA HIS A 162 12.41 12.41 -2.23
C HIS A 162 13.70 12.73 -2.97
N GLU A 163 14.52 13.63 -2.42
CA GLU A 163 15.78 14.08 -3.04
C GLU A 163 16.90 13.02 -2.98
N LYS A 164 16.85 12.07 -2.06
CA LYS A 164 17.94 11.10 -1.86
C LYS A 164 17.42 9.70 -1.55
N LYS A 165 17.62 8.79 -2.49
CA LYS A 165 17.31 7.37 -2.27
C LYS A 165 18.29 6.76 -1.27
N THR A 166 17.77 6.17 -0.19
CA THR A 166 18.57 5.36 0.73
C THR A 166 19.12 4.11 0.01
N LEU A 167 20.13 3.46 0.57
CA LEU A 167 20.61 2.17 0.04
C LEU A 167 19.46 1.17 -0.14
N VAL A 168 18.62 1.04 0.88
CA VAL A 168 17.46 0.13 0.84
C VAL A 168 16.47 0.55 -0.25
N GLY A 169 16.20 1.85 -0.38
CA GLY A 169 15.35 2.38 -1.45
C GLY A 169 15.92 2.09 -2.84
N GLN A 170 17.22 2.24 -3.04
CA GLN A 170 17.88 1.89 -4.32
C GLN A 170 17.77 0.40 -4.65
N VAL A 171 17.92 -0.47 -3.65
CA VAL A 171 17.76 -1.92 -3.80
C VAL A 171 16.31 -2.28 -4.14
N ILE A 172 15.34 -1.65 -3.48
CA ILE A 172 13.91 -1.83 -3.75
C ILE A 172 13.56 -1.39 -5.18
N ASP A 173 14.03 -0.21 -5.61
CA ASP A 173 13.86 0.28 -6.99
C ASP A 173 14.43 -0.72 -8.01
N TYR A 174 15.63 -1.25 -7.74
CA TYR A 174 16.24 -2.26 -8.61
C TYR A 174 15.37 -3.53 -8.68
N ILE A 175 14.87 -4.03 -7.55
CA ILE A 175 13.99 -5.19 -7.50
C ILE A 175 12.71 -4.93 -8.31
N HIS A 176 12.07 -3.77 -8.15
CA HIS A 176 10.83 -3.44 -8.86
C HIS A 176 11.03 -3.34 -10.38
N LYS A 177 12.19 -2.86 -10.83
CA LYS A 177 12.50 -2.74 -12.27
C LYS A 177 12.90 -4.06 -12.92
N ASN A 178 13.46 -4.99 -12.14
CA ASN A 178 14.09 -6.21 -12.66
C ASN A 178 13.51 -7.50 -12.02
N TYR A 179 12.33 -7.45 -11.38
CA TYR A 179 11.77 -8.58 -10.63
C TYR A 179 11.61 -9.88 -11.44
N ASN A 180 11.48 -9.77 -12.75
CA ASN A 180 11.36 -10.89 -13.69
C ASN A 180 12.69 -11.54 -14.03
N GLU A 181 13.83 -10.94 -13.63
CA GLU A 181 15.18 -11.45 -13.85
C GLU A 181 15.68 -12.26 -12.66
N ASP A 182 16.81 -12.93 -12.82
CA ASP A 182 17.48 -13.65 -11.74
C ASP A 182 18.26 -12.67 -10.85
N ILE A 183 17.63 -12.25 -9.76
CA ILE A 183 18.22 -11.32 -8.77
C ILE A 183 18.82 -12.15 -7.64
N THR A 184 20.16 -12.14 -7.55
CA THR A 184 20.91 -12.77 -6.46
C THR A 184 21.42 -11.75 -5.45
N LEU A 185 21.73 -12.20 -4.25
CA LEU A 185 22.32 -11.36 -3.21
C LEU A 185 23.72 -10.84 -3.63
N GLU A 186 24.49 -11.68 -4.31
CA GLU A 186 25.81 -11.35 -4.84
C GLU A 186 25.74 -10.25 -5.90
N LEU A 187 24.74 -10.31 -6.79
CA LEU A 187 24.47 -9.29 -7.80
C LEU A 187 24.17 -7.94 -7.13
N LEU A 188 23.27 -7.93 -6.16
CA LEU A 188 22.91 -6.71 -5.43
C LEU A 188 24.08 -6.14 -4.64
N SER A 189 24.83 -6.97 -3.93
CA SER A 189 25.99 -6.56 -3.15
C SER A 189 27.08 -5.92 -4.01
N ARG A 190 27.39 -6.50 -5.18
CA ARG A 190 28.32 -5.92 -6.15
C ARG A 190 27.82 -4.61 -6.73
N ARG A 191 26.53 -4.56 -7.10
CA ARG A 191 25.93 -3.38 -7.74
C ARG A 191 25.91 -2.16 -6.81
N PHE A 192 25.65 -2.37 -5.52
CA PHE A 192 25.53 -1.28 -4.52
C PHE A 192 26.80 -1.10 -3.68
N TYR A 193 27.89 -1.81 -4.00
CA TYR A 193 29.20 -1.69 -3.34
C TYR A 193 29.14 -1.91 -1.82
N VAL A 194 28.36 -2.90 -1.37
CA VAL A 194 28.20 -3.25 0.05
C VAL A 194 28.40 -4.75 0.27
N SER A 195 28.77 -5.14 1.49
CA SER A 195 28.85 -6.57 1.81
C SER A 195 27.45 -7.22 1.84
N PRO A 196 27.34 -8.51 1.47
CA PRO A 196 26.07 -9.24 1.55
C PRO A 196 25.45 -9.21 2.96
N TYR A 197 26.29 -9.34 3.99
CA TYR A 197 25.84 -9.31 5.38
C TYR A 197 25.24 -7.95 5.77
N TYR A 198 25.92 -6.85 5.45
CA TYR A 198 25.42 -5.50 5.71
C TYR A 198 24.09 -5.25 4.97
N LEU A 199 24.05 -5.61 3.69
CA LEU A 199 22.85 -5.45 2.86
C LEU A 199 21.65 -6.21 3.43
N CYS A 200 21.81 -7.48 3.78
CA CYS A 200 20.75 -8.30 4.37
C CYS A 200 20.24 -7.73 5.70
N ARG A 201 21.16 -7.32 6.57
CA ARG A 201 20.81 -6.75 7.88
C ARG A 201 20.03 -5.46 7.73
N GLU A 202 20.53 -4.54 6.92
CA GLU A 202 19.94 -3.22 6.73
C GLU A 202 18.58 -3.33 6.02
N PHE A 203 18.49 -4.17 4.99
CA PHE A 203 17.24 -4.42 4.28
C PHE A 203 16.17 -5.03 5.19
N LYS A 204 16.55 -6.03 6.01
CA LYS A 204 15.63 -6.65 6.97
C LYS A 204 15.21 -5.68 8.07
N ARG A 205 16.13 -4.82 8.55
CA ARG A 205 15.82 -3.77 9.54
C ARG A 205 14.75 -2.80 9.02
N CYS A 206 14.88 -2.36 7.77
CA CYS A 206 13.97 -1.39 7.18
C CYS A 206 12.63 -1.99 6.72
N THR A 207 12.64 -3.21 6.13
CA THR A 207 11.46 -3.80 5.49
C THR A 207 10.80 -4.90 6.30
N ASN A 208 11.44 -5.34 7.38
CA ASN A 208 11.11 -6.54 8.15
C ASN A 208 10.95 -7.82 7.29
N ARG A 209 11.59 -7.85 6.11
CA ARG A 209 11.65 -8.99 5.18
C ARG A 209 13.10 -9.26 4.76
N THR A 210 13.39 -10.51 4.43
CA THR A 210 14.60 -10.79 3.67
C THR A 210 14.45 -10.31 2.23
N ILE A 211 15.57 -10.05 1.55
CA ILE A 211 15.59 -9.65 0.14
C ILE A 211 14.84 -10.68 -0.73
N ILE A 212 15.07 -11.98 -0.52
CA ILE A 212 14.39 -13.06 -1.27
C ILE A 212 12.87 -13.03 -1.04
N GLN A 213 12.43 -12.82 0.21
CA GLN A 213 11.00 -12.67 0.52
C GLN A 213 10.41 -11.44 -0.18
N TYR A 214 11.15 -10.34 -0.24
CA TYR A 214 10.70 -9.11 -0.90
C TYR A 214 10.58 -9.31 -2.42
N ILE A 215 11.57 -9.95 -3.07
CA ILE A 215 11.52 -10.31 -4.49
C ILE A 215 10.30 -11.18 -4.77
N ASN A 216 10.06 -12.22 -3.98
CA ASN A 216 8.92 -13.11 -4.16
C ASN A 216 7.57 -12.37 -4.04
N VAL A 217 7.43 -11.50 -3.05
CA VAL A 217 6.21 -10.67 -2.90
C VAL A 217 6.00 -9.77 -4.11
N THR A 218 7.05 -9.09 -4.58
CA THR A 218 7.00 -8.23 -5.77
C THR A 218 6.58 -9.02 -7.02
N ARG A 219 7.11 -10.23 -7.20
CA ARG A 219 6.72 -11.13 -8.29
C ARG A 219 5.24 -11.55 -8.21
N ILE A 220 4.76 -11.92 -7.01
CA ILE A 220 3.36 -12.32 -6.82
C ILE A 220 2.40 -11.16 -7.03
N MET A 221 2.73 -9.97 -6.54
CA MET A 221 1.96 -8.74 -6.78
C MET A 221 1.77 -8.48 -8.29
N ASN A 222 2.87 -8.55 -9.06
CA ASN A 222 2.82 -8.41 -10.51
C ASN A 222 2.06 -9.57 -11.20
N ALA A 223 2.14 -10.79 -10.66
CA ALA A 223 1.36 -11.92 -11.15
C ALA A 223 -0.15 -11.72 -10.91
N GLN A 224 -0.57 -11.24 -9.76
CA GLN A 224 -1.97 -10.93 -9.46
C GLN A 224 -2.52 -9.91 -10.46
N ARG A 225 -1.79 -8.81 -10.68
CA ARG A 225 -2.16 -7.79 -11.67
C ARG A 225 -2.29 -8.37 -13.07
N LYS A 226 -1.30 -9.17 -13.54
CA LYS A 226 -1.37 -9.83 -14.85
C LYS A 226 -2.51 -10.84 -14.98
N ILE A 227 -2.88 -11.52 -13.89
CA ILE A 227 -4.03 -12.45 -13.86
C ILE A 227 -5.34 -11.69 -14.09
N MET A 228 -5.47 -10.47 -13.58
CA MET A 228 -6.68 -9.63 -13.76
C MET A 228 -6.70 -8.93 -15.12
N GLU A 229 -5.56 -8.44 -15.58
CA GLU A 229 -5.46 -7.61 -16.79
C GLU A 229 -5.36 -8.43 -18.09
N THR A 230 -5.05 -9.73 -18.04
CA THR A 230 -4.77 -10.54 -19.24
C THR A 230 -5.41 -11.92 -19.18
N ASP A 231 -5.64 -12.52 -20.37
CA ASP A 231 -6.07 -13.91 -20.49
C ASP A 231 -4.91 -14.92 -20.60
N LYS A 232 -3.66 -14.50 -20.37
CA LYS A 232 -2.47 -15.36 -20.41
C LYS A 232 -2.63 -16.55 -19.47
N SER A 233 -2.09 -17.69 -19.83
CA SER A 233 -2.10 -18.88 -18.96
C SER A 233 -1.35 -18.62 -17.63
N ILE A 234 -1.73 -19.37 -16.60
CA ILE A 234 -1.05 -19.29 -15.28
C ILE A 234 0.44 -19.58 -15.40
N THR A 235 0.82 -20.52 -16.26
CA THR A 235 2.21 -20.87 -16.52
C THR A 235 2.99 -19.71 -17.18
N GLU A 236 2.39 -19.08 -18.20
CA GLU A 236 3.00 -17.91 -18.84
C GLU A 236 3.19 -16.76 -17.85
N ILE A 237 2.20 -16.49 -17.01
CA ILE A 237 2.29 -15.43 -15.99
C ILE A 237 3.40 -15.76 -14.98
N GLY A 238 3.51 -17.01 -14.53
CA GLY A 238 4.61 -17.43 -13.66
C GLY A 238 5.97 -17.13 -14.29
N ASN A 239 6.17 -17.49 -15.55
CA ASN A 239 7.41 -17.23 -16.28
C ASN A 239 7.67 -15.72 -16.46
N LEU A 240 6.66 -14.95 -16.88
CA LEU A 240 6.75 -13.49 -17.08
C LEU A 240 7.03 -12.72 -15.78
N THR A 241 6.77 -13.34 -14.64
CA THR A 241 7.05 -12.74 -13.32
C THR A 241 8.31 -13.31 -12.65
N GLY A 242 9.15 -14.03 -13.40
CA GLY A 242 10.48 -14.46 -12.97
C GLY A 242 10.51 -15.77 -12.20
N PHE A 243 9.45 -16.59 -12.26
CA PHE A 243 9.48 -17.94 -11.70
C PHE A 243 9.85 -18.95 -12.79
N SER A 244 10.98 -19.61 -12.61
CA SER A 244 11.46 -20.68 -13.50
C SER A 244 10.73 -22.03 -13.29
N ASN A 245 9.96 -22.16 -12.20
CA ASN A 245 9.28 -23.40 -11.83
C ASN A 245 7.83 -23.12 -11.41
N ILE A 246 6.89 -23.71 -12.14
CA ILE A 246 5.44 -23.51 -11.90
C ILE A 246 4.97 -24.02 -10.53
N THR A 247 5.57 -25.10 -10.03
CA THR A 247 5.23 -25.64 -8.70
C THR A 247 5.66 -24.67 -7.60
N HIS A 248 6.86 -24.08 -7.75
CA HIS A 248 7.34 -23.04 -6.84
C HIS A 248 6.44 -21.79 -6.92
N PHE A 249 6.10 -21.34 -8.12
CA PHE A 249 5.16 -20.24 -8.34
C PHE A 249 3.84 -20.47 -7.60
N ASN A 250 3.18 -21.60 -7.84
CA ASN A 250 1.87 -21.90 -7.23
C ASN A 250 1.95 -21.93 -5.70
N ARG A 251 3.02 -22.49 -5.13
CA ARG A 251 3.24 -22.53 -3.69
C ARG A 251 3.41 -21.12 -3.11
N VAL A 252 4.27 -20.31 -3.73
CA VAL A 252 4.56 -18.93 -3.29
C VAL A 252 3.32 -18.06 -3.48
N PHE A 253 2.61 -18.18 -4.61
CA PHE A 253 1.38 -17.45 -4.85
C PHE A 253 0.33 -17.72 -3.77
N LYS A 254 0.06 -19.02 -3.47
CA LYS A 254 -0.88 -19.39 -2.41
C LYS A 254 -0.45 -18.88 -1.04
N GLN A 255 0.86 -18.89 -0.75
CA GLN A 255 1.39 -18.38 0.51
C GLN A 255 1.12 -16.89 0.72
N TYR A 256 1.19 -16.08 -0.34
CA TYR A 256 1.03 -14.61 -0.23
C TYR A 256 -0.39 -14.13 -0.56
N ALA A 257 -1.08 -14.78 -1.50
CA ALA A 257 -2.43 -14.40 -1.92
C ALA A 257 -3.55 -15.16 -1.19
N GLY A 258 -3.21 -16.17 -0.37
CA GLY A 258 -4.20 -17.02 0.32
C GLY A 258 -4.89 -18.05 -0.58
N LEU A 259 -4.90 -17.84 -1.90
CA LEU A 259 -5.57 -18.64 -2.92
C LEU A 259 -4.56 -19.13 -3.97
N THR A 260 -4.92 -20.21 -4.68
CA THR A 260 -4.14 -20.60 -5.87
C THR A 260 -4.35 -19.59 -7.01
N PRO A 261 -3.41 -19.45 -7.97
CA PRO A 261 -3.56 -18.53 -9.10
C PRO A 261 -4.87 -18.76 -9.88
N SER A 262 -5.28 -20.02 -10.07
CA SER A 262 -6.53 -20.35 -10.78
C SER A 262 -7.78 -19.98 -9.99
N GLN A 263 -7.76 -20.14 -8.67
CA GLN A 263 -8.84 -19.67 -7.79
C GLN A 263 -8.93 -18.14 -7.78
N TYR A 264 -7.79 -17.46 -7.71
CA TYR A 264 -7.70 -16.00 -7.76
C TYR A 264 -8.31 -15.46 -9.07
N ARG A 265 -7.97 -16.06 -10.23
CA ARG A 265 -8.55 -15.70 -11.52
C ARG A 265 -10.09 -15.88 -11.58
N LYS A 266 -10.59 -16.97 -11.01
CA LYS A 266 -12.05 -17.21 -10.99
C LYS A 266 -12.80 -16.16 -10.17
N LEU A 267 -12.23 -15.73 -9.06
CA LEU A 267 -12.84 -14.70 -8.20
C LEU A 267 -12.78 -13.31 -8.85
N SER A 268 -11.63 -12.92 -9.41
CA SER A 268 -11.50 -11.62 -10.08
C SER A 268 -12.44 -11.47 -11.27
N LYS A 269 -12.62 -12.54 -12.08
CA LYS A 269 -13.60 -12.54 -13.21
C LYS A 269 -15.06 -12.47 -12.73
N LYS A 270 -15.41 -13.02 -11.56
CA LYS A 270 -16.77 -12.89 -11.00
C LYS A 270 -17.07 -11.49 -10.49
N ALA A 271 -16.09 -10.81 -9.93
CA ALA A 271 -16.23 -9.42 -9.45
C ALA A 271 -16.36 -8.39 -10.60
N SER A 272 -15.93 -8.75 -11.81
CA SER A 272 -15.96 -7.88 -13.00
C SER A 272 -17.26 -8.02 -13.85
N ILE A 273 -18.18 -8.91 -13.48
CA ILE A 273 -19.47 -9.06 -14.16
C ILE A 273 -20.50 -8.24 -13.37
N PRO A 274 -21.03 -7.11 -13.91
CA PRO A 274 -22.16 -6.43 -13.30
C PRO A 274 -23.32 -7.43 -13.15
N SER A 275 -23.94 -7.48 -11.98
CA SER A 275 -25.21 -8.22 -11.82
C SER A 275 -26.23 -7.66 -12.80
N PRO A 276 -27.03 -8.55 -13.47
CA PRO A 276 -28.02 -8.15 -14.46
C PRO A 276 -29.12 -7.27 -13.88
#